data_8fd21f772a786790048b0f18fb63d302
#
_entry.id   8fd21f772a786790048b0f18fb63d302
#
_cell.length_a   1.000
_cell.length_b   1.000
_cell.length_c   1.000
_cell.angle_alpha   90.00
_cell.angle_beta   90.00
_cell.angle_gamma   90.00
#
_symmetry.space_group_name_H-M   'P 1'
#
loop_
_entity.id
_entity.type
_entity.pdbx_description
1 polymer ?
#
loop_
_entity_poly.entity_id
_entity_poly.type
_entity_poly.pdbx_seq_one_letter_code
_entity_poly.pdbx_strand_id
1 'polypeptide(L)'
;MAIVFKHKGDLKKTKRFLKRMSEEEYLKCLDKYGRKGVEALALATPRDSGKTAESWDYRIDRDKDGVKITWTNSNVNKGVNIAIILQYGHGTRNGGYVVGRDYINPAIRPIFDQLAAEVWGEVTKE
;
A
#
# COMPACT_ATOMS: atom_id res chain seq x y z
N MET A 1 -3.17 -10.52 -3.52
CA MET A 1 -2.72 -9.88 -2.28
C MET A 1 -3.08 -8.42 -2.27
N ALA A 2 -3.64 -7.93 -1.19
CA ALA A 2 -3.99 -6.53 -1.04
C ALA A 2 -3.38 -5.96 0.24
N ILE A 3 -2.69 -4.82 0.12
CA ILE A 3 -2.18 -4.05 1.24
C ILE A 3 -3.05 -2.82 1.33
N VAL A 4 -3.65 -2.60 2.50
CA VAL A 4 -4.67 -1.57 2.65
C VAL A 4 -4.24 -0.54 3.69
N PHE A 5 -4.19 0.72 3.28
CA PHE A 5 -4.11 1.86 4.17
C PHE A 5 -5.51 2.48 4.27
N LYS A 6 -6.04 2.53 5.48
CA LYS A 6 -7.35 3.16 5.75
C LYS A 6 -7.16 4.37 6.63
N HIS A 7 -7.66 5.49 6.18
CA HIS A 7 -7.82 6.66 7.02
C HIS A 7 -9.26 6.69 7.54
N LYS A 8 -9.44 6.26 8.77
CA LYS A 8 -10.69 6.42 9.51
C LYS A 8 -10.52 7.59 10.45
N GLY A 9 -11.25 8.64 10.21
CA GLY A 9 -11.29 9.78 11.10
C GLY A 9 -12.71 10.04 11.57
N ASP A 10 -12.84 10.71 12.72
CA ASP A 10 -14.07 11.38 13.11
C ASP A 10 -14.48 12.28 11.94
N LEU A 11 -15.72 12.18 11.50
CA LEU A 11 -16.27 12.99 10.41
C LEU A 11 -16.05 14.50 10.60
N LYS A 12 -16.05 14.97 11.86
CA LYS A 12 -15.76 16.38 12.18
C LYS A 12 -14.28 16.72 11.92
N LYS A 13 -13.38 15.85 12.27
CA LYS A 13 -11.92 16.04 11.99
C LYS A 13 -11.64 15.95 10.51
N THR A 14 -12.31 15.05 9.81
CA THR A 14 -12.19 14.90 8.35
C THR A 14 -12.74 16.16 7.65
N LYS A 15 -13.87 16.72 8.09
CA LYS A 15 -14.41 17.96 7.56
C LYS A 15 -13.50 19.16 7.81
N ARG A 16 -12.86 19.26 8.97
CA ARG A 16 -11.85 20.30 9.24
C ARG A 16 -10.64 20.15 8.37
N PHE A 17 -10.21 18.94 8.15
CA PHE A 17 -9.12 18.61 7.25
C PHE A 17 -9.45 19.02 5.81
N LEU A 18 -10.63 18.67 5.33
CA LEU A 18 -11.10 19.02 3.99
C LEU A 18 -11.28 20.53 3.77
N LYS A 19 -11.45 21.31 4.84
CA LYS A 19 -11.52 22.79 4.75
C LYS A 19 -10.17 23.44 4.46
N ARG A 20 -9.06 22.78 4.80
CA ARG A 20 -7.71 23.35 4.63
C ARG A 20 -7.04 22.87 3.37
N MET A 21 -7.35 21.66 2.97
CA MET A 21 -6.86 21.07 1.75
C MET A 21 -8.07 20.85 0.85
N SER A 22 -8.03 21.35 -0.37
CA SER A 22 -9.09 21.06 -1.33
C SER A 22 -9.16 19.56 -1.53
N GLU A 23 -10.33 19.06 -1.89
CA GLU A 23 -10.53 17.65 -2.22
C GLU A 23 -9.54 17.18 -3.28
N GLU A 24 -9.29 18.02 -4.27
CA GLU A 24 -8.33 17.75 -5.33
C GLU A 24 -6.90 17.60 -4.80
N GLU A 25 -6.47 18.50 -3.91
CA GLU A 25 -5.14 18.44 -3.28
C GLU A 25 -4.98 17.19 -2.43
N TYR A 26 -6.04 16.81 -1.70
CA TYR A 26 -6.05 15.61 -0.88
C TYR A 26 -5.90 14.35 -1.74
N LEU A 27 -6.65 14.28 -2.84
CA LEU A 27 -6.55 13.15 -3.78
C LEU A 27 -5.18 13.09 -4.44
N LYS A 28 -4.58 14.22 -4.78
CA LYS A 28 -3.21 14.28 -5.31
C LYS A 28 -2.19 13.78 -4.29
N CYS A 29 -2.37 14.12 -3.02
CA CYS A 29 -1.52 13.63 -1.93
C CYS A 29 -1.59 12.12 -1.83
N LEU A 30 -2.80 11.56 -1.81
CA LEU A 30 -3.01 10.11 -1.76
C LEU A 30 -2.42 9.40 -2.99
N ASP A 31 -2.59 9.99 -4.17
CA ASP A 31 -2.04 9.46 -5.41
C ASP A 31 -0.51 9.43 -5.38
N LYS A 32 0.11 10.48 -4.88
CA LYS A 32 1.57 10.56 -4.69
C LYS A 32 2.08 9.40 -3.83
N TYR A 33 1.43 9.13 -2.69
CA TYR A 33 1.84 8.05 -1.80
C TYR A 33 1.46 6.67 -2.32
N GLY A 34 0.38 6.57 -3.09
CA GLY A 34 0.06 5.35 -3.83
C GLY A 34 1.21 4.94 -4.75
N ARG A 35 1.71 5.88 -5.55
CA ARG A 35 2.85 5.66 -6.44
C ARG A 35 4.14 5.36 -5.69
N LYS A 36 4.42 6.08 -4.62
CA LYS A 36 5.60 5.83 -3.77
C LYS A 36 5.56 4.42 -3.18
N GLY A 37 4.38 3.97 -2.77
CA GLY A 37 4.20 2.61 -2.27
C GLY A 37 4.48 1.55 -3.34
N VAL A 38 3.99 1.77 -4.57
CA VAL A 38 4.28 0.87 -5.69
C VAL A 38 5.78 0.79 -5.94
N GLU A 39 6.48 1.92 -5.99
CA GLU A 39 7.92 1.97 -6.18
C GLU A 39 8.68 1.24 -5.06
N ALA A 40 8.30 1.50 -3.82
CA ALA A 40 8.94 0.87 -2.66
C ALA A 40 8.73 -0.65 -2.65
N LEU A 41 7.52 -1.10 -2.94
CA LEU A 41 7.20 -2.52 -3.04
C LEU A 41 7.95 -3.19 -4.21
N ALA A 42 8.02 -2.52 -5.36
CA ALA A 42 8.75 -3.03 -6.52
C ALA A 42 10.23 -3.21 -6.21
N LEU A 43 10.84 -2.23 -5.55
CA LEU A 43 12.27 -2.30 -5.18
C LEU A 43 12.55 -3.37 -4.13
N ALA A 44 11.63 -3.59 -3.21
CA ALA A 44 11.79 -4.56 -2.12
C ALA A 44 11.47 -5.99 -2.54
N THR A 45 10.69 -6.19 -3.60
CA THR A 45 10.26 -7.51 -4.05
C THR A 45 11.46 -8.34 -4.49
N PRO A 46 11.64 -9.57 -3.94
CA PRO A 46 12.70 -10.48 -4.41
C PRO A 46 12.56 -10.75 -5.90
N ARG A 47 13.65 -10.62 -6.63
CA ARG A 47 13.64 -10.71 -8.10
C ARG A 47 14.24 -12.03 -8.60
N ASP A 48 13.37 -12.91 -9.09
CA ASP A 48 13.81 -13.98 -9.98
C ASP A 48 13.65 -13.55 -11.44
N SER A 49 12.41 -13.27 -11.87
CA SER A 49 12.13 -12.84 -13.24
C SER A 49 11.85 -11.35 -13.38
N GLY A 50 11.66 -10.64 -12.28
CA GLY A 50 11.21 -9.24 -12.27
C GLY A 50 9.71 -9.06 -12.46
N LYS A 51 8.98 -10.10 -12.85
CA LYS A 51 7.54 -10.01 -13.13
C LYS A 51 6.73 -9.61 -11.91
N THR A 52 7.02 -10.18 -10.75
CA THR A 52 6.32 -9.82 -9.50
C THR A 52 6.59 -8.36 -9.13
N ALA A 53 7.84 -7.92 -9.24
CA ALA A 53 8.22 -6.53 -8.96
C ALA A 53 7.50 -5.53 -9.87
N GLU A 54 7.25 -5.89 -11.12
CA GLU A 54 6.58 -5.05 -12.10
C GLU A 54 5.04 -5.09 -12.02
N SER A 55 4.49 -5.98 -11.21
CA SER A 55 3.05 -6.23 -11.15
C SER A 55 2.34 -5.54 -10.00
N TRP A 56 3.03 -4.66 -9.27
CA TRP A 56 2.40 -3.84 -8.22
C TRP A 56 1.61 -2.70 -8.82
N ASP A 57 0.45 -2.44 -8.21
CA ASP A 57 -0.41 -1.33 -8.56
C ASP A 57 -1.15 -0.85 -7.32
N TYR A 58 -1.86 0.26 -7.42
CA TYR A 58 -2.64 0.79 -6.32
C TYR A 58 -3.96 1.36 -6.83
N ARG A 59 -4.92 1.47 -5.92
CA ARG A 59 -6.16 2.19 -6.18
C ARG A 59 -6.58 2.95 -4.93
N ILE A 60 -7.35 4.01 -5.13
CA ILE A 60 -7.89 4.85 -4.08
C ILE A 60 -9.41 4.72 -4.13
N ASP A 61 -10.00 4.31 -3.01
CA ASP A 61 -11.45 4.20 -2.85
C ASP A 61 -11.92 5.21 -1.80
N ARG A 62 -13.05 5.85 -2.04
CA ARG A 62 -13.70 6.77 -1.11
C ARG A 62 -15.09 6.29 -0.78
N ASP A 63 -15.45 6.36 0.51
CA ASP A 63 -16.81 6.10 0.99
C ASP A 63 -17.16 7.09 2.09
N LYS A 64 -18.31 6.86 2.73
CA LYS A 64 -18.81 7.69 3.84
C LYS A 64 -17.86 7.74 5.03
N ASP A 65 -17.09 6.71 5.24
CA ASP A 65 -16.28 6.50 6.44
C ASP A 65 -14.81 6.95 6.23
N GLY A 66 -14.44 7.31 5.01
CA GLY A 66 -13.10 7.80 4.74
C GLY A 66 -12.52 7.36 3.40
N VAL A 67 -11.21 7.28 3.36
CA VAL A 67 -10.43 6.97 2.17
C VAL A 67 -9.60 5.73 2.43
N LYS A 68 -9.47 4.90 1.40
CA LYS A 68 -8.68 3.69 1.44
C LYS A 68 -7.76 3.63 0.24
N ILE A 69 -6.47 3.44 0.49
CA ILE A 69 -5.50 3.11 -0.57
C ILE A 69 -5.23 1.61 -0.49
N THR A 70 -5.38 0.92 -1.60
CA THR A 70 -5.11 -0.52 -1.68
C THR A 70 -4.00 -0.77 -2.69
N TRP A 71 -2.92 -1.42 -2.26
CA TRP A 71 -1.87 -1.91 -3.15
C TRP A 71 -2.11 -3.38 -3.44
N THR A 72 -2.05 -3.73 -4.71
CA THR A 72 -2.30 -5.10 -5.18
C THR A 72 -1.18 -5.56 -6.08
N ASN A 73 -0.99 -6.86 -6.17
CA ASN A 73 -0.06 -7.45 -7.12
C ASN A 73 -0.82 -8.43 -8.02
N SER A 74 -0.73 -8.23 -9.32
CA SER A 74 -1.46 -9.00 -10.32
C SER A 74 -0.76 -10.28 -10.77
N ASN A 75 0.46 -10.55 -10.29
CA ASN A 75 1.19 -11.74 -10.69
C ASN A 75 0.65 -12.99 -9.99
N VAL A 76 -0.29 -13.64 -10.64
CA VAL A 76 -0.88 -14.91 -10.20
C VAL A 76 -0.45 -15.99 -11.18
N ASN A 77 0.14 -17.06 -10.66
CA ASN A 77 0.58 -18.20 -11.45
C ASN A 77 -0.06 -19.47 -10.90
N LYS A 78 -0.79 -20.19 -11.73
CA LYS A 78 -1.50 -21.44 -11.35
C LYS A 78 -2.40 -21.24 -10.11
N GLY A 79 -3.10 -20.11 -10.06
CA GLY A 79 -3.99 -19.79 -8.95
C GLY A 79 -3.30 -19.25 -7.69
N VAL A 80 -1.99 -19.09 -7.71
CA VAL A 80 -1.21 -18.63 -6.56
C VAL A 80 -0.69 -17.21 -6.79
N ASN A 81 -0.95 -16.32 -5.84
CA ASN A 81 -0.38 -14.98 -5.86
C ASN A 81 1.09 -15.06 -5.42
N ILE A 82 1.99 -14.75 -6.33
CA ILE A 82 3.44 -14.91 -6.12
C ILE A 82 3.95 -13.95 -5.04
N ALA A 83 3.42 -12.72 -4.97
CA ALA A 83 3.84 -11.77 -3.95
C ALA A 83 3.58 -12.29 -2.52
N ILE A 84 2.49 -13.02 -2.32
CA ILE A 84 2.16 -13.62 -1.02
C ILE A 84 3.17 -14.71 -0.64
N ILE A 85 3.47 -15.62 -1.55
CA ILE A 85 4.38 -16.73 -1.23
C ILE A 85 5.82 -16.26 -1.01
N LEU A 86 6.22 -15.17 -1.65
CA LEU A 86 7.53 -14.55 -1.39
C LEU A 86 7.60 -13.96 0.02
N GLN A 87 6.49 -13.41 0.50
CA GLN A 87 6.40 -12.82 1.83
C GLN A 87 6.36 -13.88 2.94
N TYR A 88 5.53 -14.90 2.77
CA TYR A 88 5.21 -15.86 3.84
C TYR A 88 5.86 -17.23 3.67
N GLY A 89 6.40 -17.51 2.49
CA GLY A 89 6.94 -18.82 2.19
C GLY A 89 5.86 -19.79 1.69
N HIS A 90 6.28 -20.96 1.28
CA HIS A 90 5.37 -21.97 0.75
C HIS A 90 5.99 -23.37 0.76
N GLY A 91 5.13 -24.39 0.79
CA GLY A 91 5.54 -25.78 0.60
C GLY A 91 5.86 -26.08 -0.86
N THR A 92 6.74 -27.05 -1.10
CA THR A 92 7.09 -27.53 -2.42
C THR A 92 6.48 -28.92 -2.68
N ARG A 93 6.42 -29.32 -3.95
CA ARG A 93 5.88 -30.65 -4.35
C ARG A 93 6.60 -31.83 -3.71
N ASN A 94 7.88 -31.65 -3.37
CA ASN A 94 8.73 -32.71 -2.84
C ASN A 94 8.73 -32.78 -1.31
N GLY A 95 7.78 -32.13 -0.65
CA GLY A 95 7.69 -32.07 0.81
C GLY A 95 8.64 -31.10 1.47
N GLY A 96 9.37 -30.30 0.68
CA GLY A 96 10.21 -29.24 1.18
C GLY A 96 9.44 -27.95 1.48
N TYR A 97 10.15 -26.93 1.95
CA TYR A 97 9.58 -25.63 2.24
C TYR A 97 10.53 -24.51 1.84
N VAL A 98 9.98 -23.50 1.17
CA VAL A 98 10.73 -22.28 0.85
C VAL A 98 10.35 -21.22 1.90
N VAL A 99 11.36 -20.76 2.65
CA VAL A 99 11.16 -19.75 3.69
C VAL A 99 10.82 -18.40 3.07
N GLY A 100 9.78 -17.77 3.59
CA GLY A 100 9.40 -16.43 3.18
C GLY A 100 10.36 -15.38 3.73
N ARG A 101 10.28 -14.19 3.15
CA ARG A 101 11.03 -13.02 3.59
C ARG A 101 10.06 -11.85 3.73
N ASP A 102 10.05 -11.26 4.92
CA ASP A 102 9.24 -10.06 5.17
C ASP A 102 9.84 -8.87 4.41
N TYR A 103 9.37 -8.64 3.19
CA TYR A 103 9.79 -7.50 2.38
C TYR A 103 8.72 -6.43 2.28
N ILE A 104 7.44 -6.81 2.43
CA ILE A 104 6.30 -5.90 2.28
C ILE A 104 6.24 -4.89 3.43
N ASN A 105 6.27 -5.36 4.67
CA ASN A 105 6.14 -4.48 5.83
C ASN A 105 7.26 -3.43 5.91
N PRO A 106 8.54 -3.77 5.77
CA PRO A 106 9.59 -2.76 5.74
C PRO A 106 9.48 -1.76 4.59
N ALA A 107 8.95 -2.19 3.45
CA ALA A 107 8.79 -1.32 2.29
C ALA A 107 7.63 -0.33 2.46
N ILE A 108 6.48 -0.79 2.93
CA ILE A 108 5.25 0.00 2.96
C ILE A 108 5.12 0.86 4.23
N ARG A 109 5.71 0.45 5.33
CA ARG A 109 5.60 1.16 6.61
C ARG A 109 6.09 2.60 6.56
N PRO A 110 7.27 2.91 5.97
CA PRO A 110 7.69 4.30 5.81
C PRO A 110 6.72 5.12 4.98
N ILE A 111 6.08 4.52 3.99
CA ILE A 111 5.09 5.19 3.15
C ILE A 111 3.85 5.55 3.99
N PHE A 112 3.36 4.64 4.82
CA PHE A 112 2.26 4.90 5.73
C PHE A 112 2.61 6.01 6.73
N ASP A 113 3.80 5.98 7.29
CA ASP A 113 4.26 6.98 8.27
C ASP A 113 4.36 8.36 7.63
N GLN A 114 4.90 8.46 6.42
CA GLN A 114 5.01 9.71 5.68
C GLN A 114 3.62 10.26 5.32
N LEU A 115 2.73 9.41 4.85
CA LEU A 115 1.36 9.80 4.53
C LEU A 115 0.63 10.31 5.76
N ALA A 116 0.70 9.58 6.87
CA ALA A 116 0.07 9.97 8.12
C ALA A 116 0.62 11.31 8.63
N ALA A 117 1.93 11.51 8.56
CA ALA A 117 2.57 12.77 8.97
C ALA A 117 2.14 13.94 8.10
N GLU A 118 2.04 13.76 6.78
CA GLU A 118 1.61 14.82 5.86
C GLU A 118 0.14 15.19 6.07
N VAL A 119 -0.72 14.19 6.20
CA VAL A 119 -2.15 14.39 6.49
C VAL A 119 -2.32 15.09 7.84
N TRP A 120 -1.62 14.62 8.87
CA TRP A 120 -1.67 15.18 10.22
C TRP A 120 -1.07 16.59 10.27
N GLY A 121 0.03 16.81 9.53
CA GLY A 121 0.66 18.12 9.41
C GLY A 121 -0.27 19.18 8.82
N GLU A 122 -1.04 18.83 7.81
CA GLU A 122 -2.03 19.76 7.23
C GLU A 122 -3.17 20.07 8.20
N VAL A 123 -3.59 19.11 9.02
CA VAL A 123 -4.63 19.31 10.04
C VAL A 123 -4.13 20.22 11.17
N THR A 124 -2.87 20.14 11.53
CA THR A 124 -2.29 20.86 12.67
C THR A 124 -1.65 22.21 12.33
N LYS A 125 -1.55 22.55 11.06
CA LYS A 125 -1.03 23.84 10.59
C LYS A 125 -2.01 24.99 10.82
N GLU A 126 -2.25 25.36 12.02
CA GLU A 126 -2.98 26.59 12.34
C GLU A 126 -2.12 27.60 13.02
#